data_1c9eced25f2cc3ad2e4656a42d0daa47
#
_entry.id   1c9eced25f2cc3ad2e4656a42d0daa47
#
_cell.length_a   1.000
_cell.length_b   1.000
_cell.length_c   1.000
_cell.angle_alpha   90.00
_cell.angle_beta   90.00
_cell.angle_gamma   90.00
#
_symmetry.space_group_name_H-M   'P 1'
#
loop_
_entity.id
_entity.type
_entity.pdbx_description
1 polymer ?
#
loop_
_entity_poly.entity_id
_entity_poly.type
_entity_poly.pdbx_seq_one_letter_code
_entity_poly.pdbx_strand_id
1 'polypeptide(L)'
;MKRRFMALCLAGSMLLMTALTGCQRAAEQANEGQENAGQKNVEQTERTEMETLVVPEPVSMEDNYRTYYEVFVYSFYDGNGDGIGDLKGLTKKLDYINDGDPVTMDDLGCNGIWLMPVMPSPTYHKYDTTDYYSIDPEYGTMEDFEAFLSACRERGIKVIMDLALNHTSSEHPWFQEACSYLKELGDGEPDPGECPYVLYYNFSKEKKSGFSPVKGSDIWYYEAQFWDGMPDLNLYNEELRAEIEKIADFWLAKGVGGFRLDAAKEYVTGADGSNIEILSWFNDVVKEKYPDAYLVAEVFSDMAVYEKYYDSGIDSLFDFDFANKDGIIAKVVKGNTPASFYSQRLQEIEGIFSAHNKDYIDAPFYTNHDMGRSAGYYAGEGSEAQTKLAGAMNLMMSGSAFIYYGEELGMKGSGKDENKRAPMYFSSDPSAEGMCRGPSDMDDFEMKFGSYEEQKDDPSSVYQYYKKAVYYRNLYPEIRKGTVNDLPE
;
A
#
# COMPACT_ATOMS: atom_id res chain seq x y z
N MET A 1 33.37 3.11 -10.35
CA MET A 1 32.12 2.57 -9.81
C MET A 1 30.86 3.42 -10.09
N LYS A 2 30.91 4.76 -10.02
CA LYS A 2 29.73 5.66 -10.28
C LYS A 2 29.07 5.56 -11.68
N ARG A 3 29.68 4.91 -12.67
CA ARG A 3 29.18 4.90 -14.07
C ARG A 3 28.42 3.64 -14.50
N ARG A 4 28.44 2.55 -13.73
CA ARG A 4 27.86 1.27 -14.19
C ARG A 4 26.43 1.01 -13.71
N PHE A 5 26.03 1.48 -12.54
CA PHE A 5 24.66 1.33 -12.06
C PHE A 5 23.67 2.27 -12.79
N MET A 6 24.12 3.50 -13.14
CA MET A 6 23.40 4.39 -14.07
C MET A 6 23.27 3.80 -15.47
N ALA A 7 24.16 2.89 -15.87
CA ALA A 7 24.15 2.30 -17.21
C ALA A 7 23.03 1.25 -17.43
N LEU A 8 22.56 0.57 -16.39
CA LEU A 8 21.48 -0.42 -16.57
C LEU A 8 20.09 0.25 -16.67
N CYS A 9 19.81 1.25 -15.86
CA CYS A 9 18.57 2.04 -16.00
C CYS A 9 18.58 2.95 -17.25
N LEU A 10 19.77 3.42 -17.68
CA LEU A 10 19.94 4.21 -18.91
C LEU A 10 20.06 3.34 -20.18
N ALA A 11 20.49 2.09 -20.08
CA ALA A 11 20.61 1.20 -21.23
C ALA A 11 19.23 0.84 -21.83
N GLY A 12 18.21 0.65 -21.00
CA GLY A 12 16.84 0.46 -21.47
C GLY A 12 16.28 1.68 -22.22
N SER A 13 16.61 2.87 -21.73
CA SER A 13 16.20 4.13 -22.37
C SER A 13 17.04 4.50 -23.61
N MET A 14 18.31 4.14 -23.65
CA MET A 14 19.20 4.42 -24.80
C MET A 14 19.02 3.44 -25.97
N LEU A 15 18.62 2.18 -25.72
CA LEU A 15 18.32 1.27 -26.82
C LEU A 15 17.05 1.68 -27.59
N LEU A 16 16.07 2.30 -26.94
CA LEU A 16 14.88 2.85 -27.64
C LEU A 16 15.21 4.13 -28.43
N MET A 17 16.16 4.97 -27.98
CA MET A 17 16.54 6.20 -28.70
C MET A 17 17.45 5.92 -29.93
N THR A 18 18.24 4.86 -29.93
CA THR A 18 19.07 4.51 -31.11
C THR A 18 18.27 3.88 -32.23
N ALA A 19 17.12 3.27 -31.96
CA ALA A 19 16.23 2.77 -33.01
C ALA A 19 15.48 3.88 -33.77
N LEU A 20 15.16 5.00 -33.09
CA LEU A 20 14.45 6.13 -33.70
C LEU A 20 15.36 7.09 -34.50
N THR A 21 16.65 7.16 -34.18
CA THR A 21 17.60 8.00 -34.94
C THR A 21 18.16 7.31 -36.19
N GLY A 22 18.01 6.01 -36.31
CA GLY A 22 18.42 5.23 -37.51
C GLY A 22 17.53 5.48 -38.71
N CYS A 23 16.25 5.77 -38.53
CA CYS A 23 15.31 5.97 -39.62
C CYS A 23 15.33 7.38 -40.24
N GLN A 24 15.90 8.39 -39.58
CA GLN A 24 15.96 9.75 -40.13
C GLN A 24 17.24 10.01 -40.99
N ARG A 25 18.27 9.19 -40.89
CA ARG A 25 19.50 9.37 -41.69
C ARG A 25 19.51 8.62 -43.01
N ALA A 26 18.54 7.76 -43.28
CA ALA A 26 18.44 7.02 -44.54
C ALA A 26 17.64 7.76 -45.63
N ALA A 27 17.02 8.90 -45.33
CA ALA A 27 16.20 9.64 -46.29
C ALA A 27 16.91 10.79 -47.00
N GLU A 28 18.15 11.13 -46.67
CA GLU A 28 18.87 12.30 -47.26
C GLU A 28 20.02 11.96 -48.20
N GLN A 29 20.28 10.69 -48.55
CA GLN A 29 21.37 10.33 -49.46
C GLN A 29 20.97 9.49 -50.68
N ALA A 30 19.77 9.66 -51.19
CA ALA A 30 19.37 9.04 -52.46
C ALA A 30 18.88 10.06 -53.49
N ASN A 31 19.79 10.92 -53.95
CA ASN A 31 19.57 11.58 -55.24
C ASN A 31 20.92 11.98 -55.83
N GLU A 32 21.45 11.15 -56.68
CA GLU A 32 22.32 11.44 -57.84
C GLU A 32 22.96 10.14 -58.37
N GLY A 33 22.72 9.85 -59.66
CA GLY A 33 23.50 8.88 -60.42
C GLY A 33 22.74 7.83 -61.19
N GLN A 34 22.43 8.14 -62.43
CA GLN A 34 21.76 7.34 -63.45
C GLN A 34 22.53 6.10 -63.91
N GLU A 35 21.67 5.12 -64.38
CA GLU A 35 21.82 4.17 -65.49
C GLU A 35 22.68 2.90 -65.35
N ASN A 36 22.09 1.77 -65.38
CA ASN A 36 21.96 0.73 -66.39
C ASN A 36 21.82 -0.72 -65.83
N ALA A 37 20.72 -1.31 -66.31
CA ALA A 37 20.48 -2.69 -66.70
C ALA A 37 20.95 -3.88 -65.80
N GLY A 38 19.97 -4.67 -65.41
CA GLY A 38 20.16 -6.06 -65.04
C GLY A 38 19.08 -6.60 -64.10
N GLN A 39 17.96 -7.09 -64.68
CA GLN A 39 16.96 -7.89 -63.97
C GLN A 39 17.61 -9.10 -63.27
N LYS A 40 17.57 -9.16 -62.00
CA LYS A 40 17.49 -10.41 -61.23
C LYS A 40 16.49 -10.21 -60.09
N ASN A 41 15.40 -10.92 -60.18
CA ASN A 41 14.46 -11.13 -59.10
C ASN A 41 15.20 -11.67 -57.91
N VAL A 42 15.26 -10.88 -56.83
CA VAL A 42 15.50 -11.34 -55.50
C VAL A 42 14.25 -11.00 -54.72
N GLU A 43 13.45 -12.00 -54.43
CA GLU A 43 12.41 -11.91 -53.44
C GLU A 43 13.03 -11.43 -52.13
N GLN A 44 12.87 -10.16 -51.84
CA GLN A 44 13.07 -9.62 -50.51
C GLN A 44 11.94 -10.14 -49.64
N THR A 45 12.20 -11.25 -48.96
CA THR A 45 11.42 -11.66 -47.82
C THR A 45 11.66 -10.58 -46.76
N GLU A 46 10.76 -9.62 -46.64
CA GLU A 46 10.63 -8.77 -45.45
C GLU A 46 10.28 -9.71 -44.29
N ARG A 47 11.28 -10.19 -43.58
CA ARG A 47 11.10 -10.66 -42.21
C ARG A 47 10.85 -9.43 -41.35
N THR A 48 9.60 -9.08 -41.18
CA THR A 48 9.14 -8.37 -40.00
C THR A 48 9.39 -9.36 -38.86
N GLU A 49 10.51 -9.26 -38.17
CA GLU A 49 10.63 -9.82 -36.84
C GLU A 49 9.61 -9.07 -36.01
N MET A 50 8.42 -9.64 -35.82
CA MET A 50 7.55 -9.27 -34.70
C MET A 50 8.42 -9.59 -33.48
N GLU A 51 8.94 -8.57 -32.82
CA GLU A 51 9.46 -8.73 -31.46
C GLU A 51 8.34 -9.40 -30.68
N THR A 52 8.56 -10.64 -30.28
CA THR A 52 7.58 -11.38 -29.47
C THR A 52 7.51 -10.61 -28.15
N LEU A 53 6.39 -9.98 -27.88
CA LEU A 53 6.17 -9.30 -26.60
C LEU A 53 6.39 -10.34 -25.49
N VAL A 54 7.35 -10.08 -24.63
CA VAL A 54 7.58 -10.94 -23.47
C VAL A 54 6.54 -10.56 -22.43
N VAL A 55 5.69 -11.52 -22.07
CA VAL A 55 4.58 -11.33 -21.18
C VAL A 55 4.93 -11.85 -19.78
N PRO A 56 4.68 -11.09 -18.70
CA PRO A 56 4.86 -11.59 -17.35
C PRO A 56 4.00 -12.82 -17.06
N GLU A 57 4.56 -13.81 -16.38
CA GLU A 57 3.77 -14.94 -15.90
C GLU A 57 2.82 -14.48 -14.77
N PRO A 58 1.55 -14.94 -14.76
CA PRO A 58 0.61 -14.63 -13.71
C PRO A 58 1.13 -15.08 -12.34
N VAL A 59 0.97 -14.23 -11.34
CA VAL A 59 1.34 -14.56 -9.95
C VAL A 59 0.25 -15.41 -9.32
N SER A 60 0.61 -16.63 -8.82
CA SER A 60 -0.34 -17.50 -8.11
C SER A 60 -0.97 -16.80 -6.91
N MET A 61 -2.23 -17.14 -6.59
CA MET A 61 -2.92 -16.53 -5.44
C MET A 61 -2.29 -16.92 -4.10
N GLU A 62 -1.57 -18.03 -4.02
CA GLU A 62 -0.80 -18.47 -2.86
C GLU A 62 0.51 -17.69 -2.68
N ASP A 63 1.03 -17.09 -3.77
CA ASP A 63 2.28 -16.32 -3.73
C ASP A 63 2.06 -14.95 -3.10
N ASN A 64 2.76 -14.68 -2.01
CA ASN A 64 2.67 -13.41 -1.27
C ASN A 64 3.67 -12.34 -1.75
N TYR A 65 4.60 -12.67 -2.67
CA TYR A 65 5.48 -11.68 -3.30
C TYR A 65 4.75 -10.93 -4.42
N ARG A 66 4.13 -9.79 -4.08
CA ARG A 66 3.24 -9.04 -4.96
C ARG A 66 3.63 -7.57 -5.07
N THR A 67 2.97 -6.87 -5.97
CA THR A 67 2.93 -5.41 -5.99
C THR A 67 1.53 -5.00 -5.57
N TYR A 68 1.44 -4.44 -4.37
CA TYR A 68 0.17 -3.98 -3.79
C TYR A 68 -0.10 -2.52 -4.14
N TYR A 69 -1.35 -2.24 -4.45
CA TYR A 69 -1.88 -0.90 -4.61
C TYR A 69 -2.74 -0.55 -3.40
N GLU A 70 -2.29 0.39 -2.58
CA GLU A 70 -3.00 0.86 -1.39
C GLU A 70 -4.10 1.83 -1.80
N VAL A 71 -5.35 1.53 -1.43
CA VAL A 71 -6.53 2.29 -1.82
C VAL A 71 -7.28 2.83 -0.61
N PHE A 72 -7.47 4.15 -0.58
CA PHE A 72 -8.44 4.80 0.28
C PHE A 72 -9.76 4.94 -0.49
N VAL A 73 -10.72 4.04 -0.21
CA VAL A 73 -11.98 3.92 -0.96
C VAL A 73 -12.72 5.25 -1.02
N TYR A 74 -12.81 5.98 0.10
CA TYR A 74 -13.47 7.29 0.22
C TYR A 74 -13.10 8.30 -0.89
N SER A 75 -11.85 8.29 -1.31
CA SER A 75 -11.29 9.27 -2.24
C SER A 75 -10.92 8.67 -3.61
N PHE A 76 -11.27 7.40 -3.89
CA PHE A 76 -10.76 6.75 -5.09
C PHE A 76 -11.66 6.96 -6.32
N TYR A 77 -12.91 6.48 -6.29
CA TYR A 77 -13.85 6.66 -7.40
C TYR A 77 -15.30 6.56 -6.91
N ASP A 78 -16.09 7.57 -7.20
CA ASP A 78 -17.52 7.66 -6.86
C ASP A 78 -18.34 6.86 -7.87
N GLY A 79 -18.90 5.75 -7.44
CA GLY A 79 -19.70 4.87 -8.28
C GLY A 79 -21.20 5.21 -8.30
N ASN A 80 -21.69 5.94 -7.30
CA ASN A 80 -23.10 6.21 -7.07
C ASN A 80 -23.50 7.69 -7.27
N GLY A 81 -22.53 8.61 -7.35
CA GLY A 81 -22.73 10.04 -7.64
C GLY A 81 -22.95 10.90 -6.40
N ASP A 82 -22.61 10.43 -5.20
CA ASP A 82 -22.76 11.21 -3.95
C ASP A 82 -21.51 12.03 -3.58
N GLY A 83 -20.42 11.84 -4.30
CA GLY A 83 -19.14 12.53 -4.14
C GLY A 83 -18.17 11.81 -3.22
N ILE A 84 -18.50 10.63 -2.71
CA ILE A 84 -17.66 9.75 -1.91
C ILE A 84 -17.34 8.50 -2.74
N GLY A 85 -16.10 8.05 -2.68
CA GLY A 85 -15.71 6.80 -3.34
C GLY A 85 -16.36 5.59 -2.68
N ASP A 86 -16.70 4.59 -3.48
CA ASP A 86 -17.38 3.39 -3.02
C ASP A 86 -16.86 2.11 -3.69
N LEU A 87 -17.29 0.95 -3.21
CA LEU A 87 -16.86 -0.36 -3.73
C LEU A 87 -17.28 -0.61 -5.18
N LYS A 88 -18.43 -0.07 -5.60
CA LYS A 88 -18.86 -0.15 -7.02
C LYS A 88 -17.96 0.69 -7.91
N GLY A 89 -17.59 1.88 -7.44
CA GLY A 89 -16.64 2.76 -8.11
C GLY A 89 -15.26 2.13 -8.21
N LEU A 90 -14.75 1.57 -7.11
CA LEU A 90 -13.49 0.84 -7.12
C LEU A 90 -13.52 -0.35 -8.08
N THR A 91 -14.62 -1.12 -8.09
CA THR A 91 -14.81 -2.25 -9.03
C THR A 91 -14.78 -1.79 -10.49
N LYS A 92 -15.42 -0.66 -10.82
CA LYS A 92 -15.36 -0.07 -12.18
C LYS A 92 -13.94 0.32 -12.59
N LYS A 93 -13.04 0.56 -11.65
CA LYS A 93 -11.65 1.00 -11.88
C LYS A 93 -10.62 -0.11 -11.73
N LEU A 94 -11.04 -1.36 -11.59
CA LEU A 94 -10.09 -2.48 -11.50
C LEU A 94 -9.21 -2.57 -12.76
N ASP A 95 -9.73 -2.30 -13.94
CA ASP A 95 -8.96 -2.33 -15.18
C ASP A 95 -7.90 -1.22 -15.26
N TYR A 96 -7.96 -0.19 -14.42
CA TYR A 96 -6.87 0.76 -14.23
C TYR A 96 -5.72 0.15 -13.43
N ILE A 97 -6.05 -0.68 -12.41
CA ILE A 97 -5.09 -1.29 -11.50
C ILE A 97 -4.49 -2.54 -12.15
N ASN A 98 -5.35 -3.42 -12.67
CA ASN A 98 -5.00 -4.65 -13.37
C ASN A 98 -6.24 -5.17 -14.13
N ASP A 99 -6.16 -5.29 -15.43
CA ASP A 99 -7.27 -5.78 -16.28
C ASP A 99 -7.34 -7.31 -16.36
N GLY A 100 -6.33 -8.00 -15.81
CA GLY A 100 -6.22 -9.45 -15.81
C GLY A 100 -5.64 -10.05 -17.11
N ASP A 101 -5.30 -9.20 -18.08
CA ASP A 101 -4.67 -9.62 -19.34
C ASP A 101 -3.21 -9.10 -19.41
N PRO A 102 -2.21 -9.92 -19.17
CA PRO A 102 -0.81 -9.50 -19.16
C PRO A 102 -0.31 -9.08 -20.56
N VAL A 103 -1.10 -9.27 -21.62
CA VAL A 103 -0.74 -8.92 -23.00
C VAL A 103 -1.08 -7.48 -23.35
N THR A 104 -2.19 -6.93 -22.82
CA THR A 104 -2.67 -5.60 -23.18
C THR A 104 -1.71 -4.51 -22.75
N MET A 105 -1.14 -4.66 -21.56
CA MET A 105 -0.30 -3.63 -20.92
C MET A 105 -1.00 -2.26 -20.87
N ASP A 106 -2.34 -2.24 -20.71
CA ASP A 106 -3.11 -1.00 -20.65
C ASP A 106 -3.36 -0.53 -19.21
N ASP A 107 -3.12 -1.39 -18.25
CA ASP A 107 -3.25 -1.19 -16.81
C ASP A 107 -1.92 -0.81 -16.11
N LEU A 108 -1.97 -0.57 -14.80
CA LEU A 108 -0.78 -0.34 -13.97
C LEU A 108 0.01 -1.65 -13.70
N GLY A 109 -0.67 -2.80 -13.69
CA GLY A 109 -0.09 -4.13 -13.49
C GLY A 109 0.07 -4.56 -12.03
N CYS A 110 -0.54 -3.88 -11.07
CA CYS A 110 -0.53 -4.29 -9.66
C CYS A 110 -1.37 -5.56 -9.48
N ASN A 111 -0.82 -6.57 -8.79
CA ASN A 111 -1.45 -7.87 -8.58
C ASN A 111 -1.87 -8.10 -7.11
N GLY A 112 -1.86 -7.05 -6.31
CA GLY A 112 -2.40 -6.97 -4.97
C GLY A 112 -3.12 -5.63 -4.75
N ILE A 113 -4.14 -5.63 -3.89
CA ILE A 113 -4.80 -4.41 -3.40
C ILE A 113 -4.78 -4.46 -1.87
N TRP A 114 -4.33 -3.38 -1.25
CA TRP A 114 -4.55 -3.12 0.16
C TRP A 114 -5.70 -2.11 0.29
N LEU A 115 -6.82 -2.55 0.85
CA LEU A 115 -7.92 -1.69 1.24
C LEU A 115 -7.64 -1.08 2.60
N MET A 116 -7.49 0.24 2.67
CA MET A 116 -7.62 0.97 3.92
C MET A 116 -8.97 0.65 4.57
N PRO A 117 -9.21 0.95 5.86
CA PRO A 117 -10.40 0.45 6.57
C PRO A 117 -11.71 0.68 5.82
N VAL A 118 -12.55 -0.35 5.75
CA VAL A 118 -13.85 -0.34 5.05
C VAL A 118 -15.02 -0.69 5.97
N MET A 119 -14.74 -0.93 7.24
CA MET A 119 -15.75 -1.22 8.25
C MET A 119 -16.44 0.05 8.72
N PRO A 120 -17.66 -0.03 9.29
CA PRO A 120 -18.39 1.12 9.80
C PRO A 120 -17.60 1.91 10.84
N SER A 121 -17.59 3.22 10.68
CA SER A 121 -16.87 4.16 11.54
C SER A 121 -17.49 5.55 11.47
N PRO A 122 -17.49 6.32 12.57
CA PRO A 122 -18.00 7.69 12.57
C PRO A 122 -17.07 8.69 11.87
N THR A 123 -15.81 8.32 11.60
CA THR A 123 -14.85 9.21 10.95
C THR A 123 -14.62 8.85 9.49
N TYR A 124 -14.17 9.84 8.70
CA TYR A 124 -13.90 9.64 7.27
C TYR A 124 -12.74 8.67 7.00
N HIS A 125 -11.77 8.57 7.92
CA HIS A 125 -10.59 7.71 7.77
C HIS A 125 -10.86 6.25 8.12
N LYS A 126 -11.97 5.96 8.82
CA LYS A 126 -12.48 4.63 9.15
C LYS A 126 -11.61 3.77 10.09
N TYR A 127 -10.57 4.34 10.74
CA TYR A 127 -9.73 3.58 11.68
C TYR A 127 -10.42 3.32 13.02
N ASP A 128 -11.42 4.10 13.43
CA ASP A 128 -12.21 3.91 14.63
C ASP A 128 -13.47 3.08 14.35
N THR A 129 -13.27 1.77 14.24
CA THR A 129 -14.30 0.79 13.88
C THR A 129 -15.42 0.70 14.94
N THR A 130 -16.67 0.65 14.48
CA THR A 130 -17.87 0.42 15.32
C THR A 130 -18.49 -0.96 15.16
N ASP A 131 -18.17 -1.66 14.06
CA ASP A 131 -18.64 -3.03 13.77
C ASP A 131 -17.62 -3.74 12.88
N TYR A 132 -17.03 -4.84 13.36
CA TYR A 132 -16.04 -5.61 12.63
C TYR A 132 -16.60 -6.59 11.59
N TYR A 133 -17.93 -6.73 11.49
CA TYR A 133 -18.58 -7.75 10.66
C TYR A 133 -19.37 -7.19 9.48
N SER A 134 -19.31 -5.89 9.24
CA SER A 134 -20.03 -5.24 8.14
C SER A 134 -19.15 -4.26 7.35
N ILE A 135 -19.66 -3.86 6.20
CA ILE A 135 -19.08 -2.81 5.36
C ILE A 135 -19.76 -1.48 5.71
N ASP A 136 -18.98 -0.41 5.75
CA ASP A 136 -19.51 0.94 5.97
C ASP A 136 -20.57 1.28 4.91
N PRO A 137 -21.77 1.73 5.32
CA PRO A 137 -22.83 2.07 4.36
C PRO A 137 -22.45 3.15 3.33
N GLU A 138 -21.47 4.01 3.64
CA GLU A 138 -20.95 4.98 2.66
C GLU A 138 -20.19 4.27 1.52
N TYR A 139 -19.63 3.08 1.77
CA TYR A 139 -18.86 2.31 0.77
C TYR A 139 -19.68 1.26 0.03
N GLY A 140 -20.90 0.95 0.52
CA GLY A 140 -21.79 -0.01 -0.10
C GLY A 140 -22.26 -1.12 0.83
N THR A 141 -22.49 -2.28 0.27
CA THR A 141 -23.01 -3.45 0.99
C THR A 141 -21.99 -4.59 1.03
N MET A 142 -22.28 -5.62 1.84
CA MET A 142 -21.48 -6.85 1.84
C MET A 142 -21.51 -7.54 0.49
N GLU A 143 -22.61 -7.49 -0.23
CA GLU A 143 -22.74 -8.04 -1.59
C GLU A 143 -21.84 -7.27 -2.58
N ASP A 144 -21.73 -5.94 -2.44
CA ASP A 144 -20.82 -5.14 -3.27
C ASP A 144 -19.36 -5.50 -2.98
N PHE A 145 -19.03 -5.77 -1.71
CA PHE A 145 -17.70 -6.20 -1.31
C PHE A 145 -17.35 -7.60 -1.84
N GLU A 146 -18.27 -8.57 -1.73
CA GLU A 146 -18.07 -9.92 -2.27
C GLU A 146 -17.96 -9.91 -3.80
N ALA A 147 -18.71 -9.05 -4.48
CA ALA A 147 -18.60 -8.84 -5.93
C ALA A 147 -17.25 -8.25 -6.31
N PHE A 148 -16.74 -7.27 -5.54
CA PHE A 148 -15.41 -6.70 -5.70
C PHE A 148 -14.31 -7.78 -5.53
N LEU A 149 -14.38 -8.60 -4.48
CA LEU A 149 -13.42 -9.70 -4.26
C LEU A 149 -13.44 -10.72 -5.41
N SER A 150 -14.63 -11.04 -5.93
CA SER A 150 -14.74 -11.93 -7.10
C SER A 150 -14.07 -11.33 -8.33
N ALA A 151 -14.33 -10.06 -8.63
CA ALA A 151 -13.73 -9.36 -9.77
C ALA A 151 -12.21 -9.23 -9.63
N CYS A 152 -11.69 -9.03 -8.43
CA CYS A 152 -10.25 -9.05 -8.14
C CYS A 152 -9.64 -10.44 -8.39
N ARG A 153 -10.30 -11.50 -7.90
CA ARG A 153 -9.82 -12.88 -8.08
C ARG A 153 -9.75 -13.27 -9.55
N GLU A 154 -10.75 -12.88 -10.36
CA GLU A 154 -10.78 -13.13 -11.80
C GLU A 154 -9.59 -12.49 -12.53
N ARG A 155 -9.04 -11.41 -11.99
CA ARG A 155 -7.85 -10.69 -12.49
C ARG A 155 -6.53 -11.12 -11.84
N GLY A 156 -6.54 -12.13 -10.96
CA GLY A 156 -5.35 -12.57 -10.21
C GLY A 156 -4.90 -11.57 -9.13
N ILE A 157 -5.77 -10.64 -8.72
CA ILE A 157 -5.50 -9.65 -7.67
C ILE A 157 -5.82 -10.24 -6.29
N LYS A 158 -4.82 -10.29 -5.40
CA LYS A 158 -5.02 -10.62 -3.98
C LYS A 158 -5.39 -9.36 -3.20
N VAL A 159 -6.51 -9.40 -2.48
CA VAL A 159 -6.97 -8.28 -1.66
C VAL A 159 -6.62 -8.52 -0.20
N ILE A 160 -5.91 -7.59 0.44
CA ILE A 160 -5.76 -7.54 1.89
C ILE A 160 -6.54 -6.36 2.46
N MET A 161 -7.06 -6.53 3.68
CA MET A 161 -7.81 -5.49 4.38
C MET A 161 -7.00 -4.92 5.53
N ASP A 162 -7.22 -3.64 5.80
CA ASP A 162 -6.74 -3.02 7.03
C ASP A 162 -7.54 -3.53 8.23
N LEU A 163 -6.86 -3.91 9.29
CA LEU A 163 -7.48 -4.44 10.50
C LEU A 163 -6.88 -3.74 11.73
N ALA A 164 -7.64 -2.80 12.29
CA ALA A 164 -7.29 -2.09 13.50
C ALA A 164 -7.65 -2.95 14.72
N LEU A 165 -6.65 -3.60 15.30
CA LEU A 165 -6.79 -4.44 16.51
C LEU A 165 -6.36 -3.71 17.78
N ASN A 166 -5.68 -2.57 17.67
CA ASN A 166 -5.22 -1.81 18.83
C ASN A 166 -6.39 -1.18 19.60
N HIS A 167 -7.42 -0.72 18.90
CA HIS A 167 -8.51 0.10 19.45
C HIS A 167 -9.81 -0.12 18.68
N THR A 168 -10.89 0.35 19.25
CA THR A 168 -12.18 0.51 18.56
C THR A 168 -12.58 1.98 18.54
N SER A 169 -13.70 2.30 17.89
CA SER A 169 -14.39 3.58 18.16
C SER A 169 -14.89 3.65 19.59
N SER A 170 -14.91 4.85 20.16
CA SER A 170 -15.67 5.10 21.40
C SER A 170 -17.18 4.90 21.21
N GLU A 171 -17.67 4.80 19.97
CA GLU A 171 -19.07 4.47 19.63
C GLU A 171 -19.31 2.97 19.46
N HIS A 172 -18.25 2.13 19.56
CA HIS A 172 -18.41 0.68 19.48
C HIS A 172 -19.31 0.14 20.59
N PRO A 173 -20.27 -0.77 20.31
CA PRO A 173 -21.19 -1.31 21.31
C PRO A 173 -20.51 -1.88 22.55
N TRP A 174 -19.39 -2.57 22.41
CA TRP A 174 -18.62 -3.10 23.54
C TRP A 174 -18.18 -1.99 24.50
N PHE A 175 -17.63 -0.89 23.96
CA PHE A 175 -17.15 0.22 24.77
C PHE A 175 -18.32 0.99 25.42
N GLN A 176 -19.40 1.22 24.68
CA GLN A 176 -20.59 1.91 25.18
C GLN A 176 -21.26 1.16 26.34
N GLU A 177 -21.36 -0.18 26.24
CA GLU A 177 -21.90 -1.02 27.27
C GLU A 177 -21.03 -1.03 28.53
N ALA A 178 -19.68 -1.21 28.36
CA ALA A 178 -18.73 -1.13 29.45
C ALA A 178 -18.79 0.23 30.19
N CYS A 179 -18.79 1.33 29.43
CA CYS A 179 -18.90 2.67 30.01
C CYS A 179 -20.22 2.90 30.75
N SER A 180 -21.35 2.37 30.25
CA SER A 180 -22.65 2.47 30.89
C SER A 180 -22.68 1.70 32.20
N TYR A 181 -22.18 0.48 32.19
CA TYR A 181 -22.05 -0.35 33.38
C TYR A 181 -21.17 0.33 34.46
N LEU A 182 -19.99 0.82 34.10
CA LEU A 182 -19.09 1.49 35.04
C LEU A 182 -19.64 2.78 35.65
N LYS A 183 -20.45 3.53 34.88
CA LYS A 183 -21.14 4.72 35.40
C LYS A 183 -22.18 4.35 36.48
N GLU A 184 -22.94 3.28 36.25
CA GLU A 184 -23.96 2.79 37.21
C GLU A 184 -23.28 2.16 38.44
N LEU A 185 -22.18 1.45 38.26
CA LEU A 185 -21.39 0.81 39.31
C LEU A 185 -20.80 1.83 40.30
N GLY A 186 -20.45 3.04 39.82
CA GLY A 186 -19.78 4.07 40.61
C GLY A 186 -18.38 3.63 41.08
N ASP A 187 -18.14 3.60 42.41
CA ASP A 187 -16.84 3.22 42.99
C ASP A 187 -16.78 1.71 43.31
N GLY A 188 -17.70 0.89 42.81
CA GLY A 188 -17.66 -0.56 42.96
C GLY A 188 -16.54 -1.22 42.17
N GLU A 189 -16.32 -2.53 42.43
CA GLU A 189 -15.42 -3.33 41.62
C GLU A 189 -16.19 -3.97 40.47
N PRO A 190 -15.72 -3.87 39.21
CA PRO A 190 -16.41 -4.43 38.04
C PRO A 190 -16.54 -5.95 38.12
N ASP A 191 -17.72 -6.45 37.79
CA ASP A 191 -18.02 -7.88 37.65
C ASP A 191 -18.14 -8.24 36.16
N PRO A 192 -17.18 -8.99 35.60
CA PRO A 192 -17.23 -9.44 34.19
C PRO A 192 -18.44 -10.36 33.92
N GLY A 193 -19.01 -11.00 34.96
CA GLY A 193 -20.22 -11.80 34.82
C GLY A 193 -21.46 -10.94 34.53
N GLU A 194 -21.45 -9.65 34.92
CA GLU A 194 -22.52 -8.68 34.61
C GLU A 194 -22.26 -7.94 33.31
N CYS A 195 -20.96 -7.57 33.04
CA CYS A 195 -20.54 -6.92 31.80
C CYS A 195 -19.18 -7.42 31.37
N PRO A 196 -19.08 -8.37 30.44
CA PRO A 196 -17.79 -8.93 29.99
C PRO A 196 -16.91 -7.87 29.34
N TYR A 197 -17.47 -6.85 28.72
CA TYR A 197 -16.74 -5.82 27.98
C TYR A 197 -15.87 -4.91 28.86
N VAL A 198 -16.02 -4.95 30.19
CA VAL A 198 -15.10 -4.23 31.11
C VAL A 198 -13.68 -4.81 31.06
N LEU A 199 -13.53 -6.05 30.57
CA LEU A 199 -12.22 -6.68 30.36
C LEU A 199 -11.66 -6.50 28.95
N TYR A 200 -12.48 -6.01 27.98
CA TYR A 200 -12.05 -5.79 26.60
C TYR A 200 -11.19 -4.52 26.47
N TYR A 201 -11.26 -3.63 27.45
CA TYR A 201 -10.53 -2.35 27.47
C TYR A 201 -9.76 -2.20 28.77
N ASN A 202 -8.78 -1.29 28.78
CA ASN A 202 -7.97 -0.99 29.96
C ASN A 202 -8.61 0.15 30.75
N PHE A 203 -9.51 -0.17 31.69
CA PHE A 203 -10.12 0.81 32.60
C PHE A 203 -9.30 1.01 33.88
N SER A 204 -9.39 2.20 34.48
CA SER A 204 -8.73 2.56 35.73
C SER A 204 -9.53 3.58 36.51
N LYS A 205 -9.49 3.49 37.85
CA LYS A 205 -9.99 4.55 38.77
C LYS A 205 -8.95 5.67 38.93
N GLU A 206 -7.70 5.44 38.53
CA GLU A 206 -6.64 6.43 38.59
C GLU A 206 -6.40 7.03 37.21
N LYS A 207 -6.27 8.35 37.16
CA LYS A 207 -5.85 9.04 35.93
C LYS A 207 -4.40 8.75 35.64
N LYS A 208 -4.13 8.09 34.51
CA LYS A 208 -2.77 7.79 34.01
C LYS A 208 -2.47 8.61 32.75
N SER A 209 -1.21 8.64 32.33
CA SER A 209 -0.85 9.15 31.01
C SER A 209 -1.46 8.27 29.93
N GLY A 210 -1.99 8.84 28.86
CA GLY A 210 -2.70 8.10 27.80
C GLY A 210 -4.12 7.65 28.17
N PHE A 211 -4.64 8.05 29.35
CA PHE A 211 -5.99 7.71 29.76
C PHE A 211 -6.93 8.92 29.68
N SER A 212 -8.10 8.69 29.13
CA SER A 212 -9.20 9.65 28.98
C SER A 212 -10.33 9.33 29.98
N PRO A 213 -11.07 10.34 30.48
CA PRO A 213 -12.17 10.08 31.42
C PRO A 213 -13.36 9.42 30.72
N VAL A 214 -13.97 8.44 31.38
CA VAL A 214 -15.26 7.90 30.93
C VAL A 214 -16.31 9.00 31.03
N LYS A 215 -16.95 9.33 29.91
CA LYS A 215 -17.91 10.43 29.82
C LYS A 215 -19.09 10.23 30.81
N GLY A 216 -19.26 11.17 31.73
CA GLY A 216 -20.28 11.13 32.76
C GLY A 216 -19.92 10.32 34.01
N SER A 217 -18.66 9.96 34.17
CA SER A 217 -18.08 9.40 35.40
C SER A 217 -16.99 10.34 35.95
N ASP A 218 -16.98 10.55 37.24
CA ASP A 218 -15.92 11.27 37.96
C ASP A 218 -14.84 10.31 38.51
N ILE A 219 -15.00 8.99 38.24
CA ILE A 219 -14.18 7.94 38.86
C ILE A 219 -13.36 7.19 37.82
N TRP A 220 -13.97 6.87 36.66
CA TRP A 220 -13.39 5.95 35.69
C TRP A 220 -12.67 6.64 34.56
N TYR A 221 -11.54 6.05 34.16
CA TYR A 221 -10.72 6.42 33.02
C TYR A 221 -10.50 5.17 32.15
N TYR A 222 -10.22 5.35 30.89
CA TYR A 222 -9.85 4.28 29.95
C TYR A 222 -8.62 4.68 29.14
N GLU A 223 -7.82 3.70 28.74
CA GLU A 223 -6.67 3.92 27.88
C GLU A 223 -7.14 4.32 26.47
N ALA A 224 -6.49 5.35 25.91
CA ALA A 224 -6.77 5.88 24.57
C ALA A 224 -5.55 6.68 24.11
N GLN A 225 -4.58 5.96 23.54
CA GLN A 225 -3.27 6.54 23.23
C GLN A 225 -3.33 7.50 22.05
N PHE A 226 -4.15 7.22 21.04
CA PHE A 226 -4.28 8.07 19.86
C PHE A 226 -5.13 9.31 20.19
N TRP A 227 -6.34 9.11 20.65
CA TRP A 227 -7.25 10.17 21.11
C TRP A 227 -8.45 9.55 21.82
N ASP A 228 -9.24 10.37 22.53
CA ASP A 228 -10.36 9.91 23.37
C ASP A 228 -11.50 9.21 22.60
N GLY A 229 -11.56 9.35 21.28
CA GLY A 229 -12.48 8.61 20.41
C GLY A 229 -12.02 7.19 20.05
N MET A 230 -10.79 6.80 20.40
CA MET A 230 -10.20 5.50 20.10
C MET A 230 -9.74 4.79 21.38
N PRO A 231 -10.65 4.16 22.16
CA PRO A 231 -10.29 3.37 23.34
C PRO A 231 -9.48 2.13 22.96
N ASP A 232 -8.34 1.94 23.65
CA ASP A 232 -7.41 0.83 23.39
C ASP A 232 -7.97 -0.48 23.94
N LEU A 233 -7.84 -1.55 23.15
CA LEU A 233 -8.27 -2.90 23.49
C LEU A 233 -7.25 -3.61 24.38
N ASN A 234 -7.73 -4.42 25.30
CA ASN A 234 -6.91 -5.30 26.14
C ASN A 234 -6.65 -6.62 25.43
N LEU A 235 -5.65 -6.67 24.57
CA LEU A 235 -5.31 -7.85 23.76
C LEU A 235 -4.75 -9.03 24.59
N TYR A 236 -4.68 -8.93 25.91
CA TYR A 236 -4.42 -10.06 26.81
C TYR A 236 -5.68 -10.78 27.28
N ASN A 237 -6.86 -10.21 27.01
CA ASN A 237 -8.11 -10.85 27.37
C ASN A 237 -8.43 -12.01 26.42
N GLU A 238 -8.60 -13.23 26.96
CA GLU A 238 -8.81 -14.45 26.17
C GLU A 238 -10.14 -14.44 25.40
N GLU A 239 -11.20 -13.83 25.95
CA GLU A 239 -12.52 -13.75 25.30
C GLU A 239 -12.47 -12.77 24.13
N LEU A 240 -11.75 -11.65 24.28
CA LEU A 240 -11.50 -10.71 23.18
C LEU A 240 -10.64 -11.36 22.08
N ARG A 241 -9.58 -12.09 22.46
CA ARG A 241 -8.78 -12.86 21.46
C ARG A 241 -9.65 -13.82 20.68
N ALA A 242 -10.52 -14.58 21.35
CA ALA A 242 -11.44 -15.51 20.68
C ALA A 242 -12.44 -14.78 19.76
N GLU A 243 -12.80 -13.53 20.05
CA GLU A 243 -13.63 -12.72 19.17
C GLU A 243 -12.84 -12.20 17.96
N ILE A 244 -11.59 -11.77 18.16
CA ILE A 244 -10.67 -11.36 17.07
C ILE A 244 -10.41 -12.53 16.10
N GLU A 245 -10.27 -13.75 16.61
CA GLU A 245 -10.14 -14.96 15.78
C GLU A 245 -11.37 -15.16 14.88
N LYS A 246 -12.58 -14.96 15.41
CA LYS A 246 -13.83 -15.04 14.62
C LYS A 246 -13.92 -13.92 13.57
N ILE A 247 -13.47 -12.71 13.91
CA ILE A 247 -13.42 -11.58 12.97
C ILE A 247 -12.47 -11.91 11.82
N ALA A 248 -11.26 -12.41 12.10
CA ALA A 248 -10.31 -12.81 11.08
C ALA A 248 -10.87 -13.94 10.18
N ASP A 249 -11.46 -14.98 10.81
CA ASP A 249 -12.08 -16.09 10.09
C ASP A 249 -13.23 -15.63 9.19
N PHE A 250 -14.08 -14.71 9.66
CA PHE A 250 -15.20 -14.17 8.90
C PHE A 250 -14.74 -13.55 7.58
N TRP A 251 -13.71 -12.71 7.60
CA TRP A 251 -13.21 -12.03 6.41
C TRP A 251 -12.43 -12.96 5.47
N LEU A 252 -11.56 -13.82 6.04
CA LEU A 252 -10.79 -14.79 5.26
C LEU A 252 -11.69 -15.82 4.58
N ALA A 253 -12.76 -16.28 5.24
CA ALA A 253 -13.75 -17.18 4.66
C ALA A 253 -14.52 -16.57 3.48
N LYS A 254 -14.65 -15.22 3.42
CA LYS A 254 -15.21 -14.50 2.28
C LYS A 254 -14.25 -14.35 1.10
N GLY A 255 -12.97 -14.67 1.29
CA GLY A 255 -11.96 -14.65 0.25
C GLY A 255 -11.02 -13.43 0.31
N VAL A 256 -11.01 -12.71 1.42
CA VAL A 256 -9.93 -11.76 1.74
C VAL A 256 -8.61 -12.55 1.80
N GLY A 257 -7.56 -12.03 1.18
CA GLY A 257 -6.27 -12.70 1.03
C GLY A 257 -5.30 -12.47 2.19
N GLY A 258 -5.73 -11.76 3.23
CA GLY A 258 -4.91 -11.44 4.40
C GLY A 258 -5.20 -10.05 4.98
N PHE A 259 -4.33 -9.58 5.87
CA PHE A 259 -4.54 -8.32 6.59
C PHE A 259 -3.28 -7.46 6.62
N ARG A 260 -3.50 -6.13 6.58
CA ARG A 260 -2.56 -5.16 7.13
C ARG A 260 -2.97 -4.90 8.59
N LEU A 261 -2.05 -5.10 9.50
CA LEU A 261 -2.27 -4.95 10.92
C LEU A 261 -1.84 -3.54 11.36
N ASP A 262 -2.85 -2.73 11.68
CA ASP A 262 -2.67 -1.35 12.09
C ASP A 262 -1.98 -1.26 13.46
N ALA A 263 -1.08 -0.28 13.61
CA ALA A 263 -0.48 0.14 14.87
C ALA A 263 0.04 -1.01 15.74
N ALA A 264 0.65 -2.05 15.15
CA ALA A 264 1.09 -3.24 15.88
C ALA A 264 2.14 -2.95 16.98
N LYS A 265 2.80 -1.80 16.91
CA LYS A 265 3.71 -1.32 17.94
C LYS A 265 3.00 -0.83 19.21
N GLU A 266 1.73 -0.50 19.12
CA GLU A 266 0.96 0.15 20.19
C GLU A 266 -0.02 -0.80 20.90
N TYR A 267 -0.06 -2.09 20.54
CA TYR A 267 -0.95 -3.10 21.18
C TYR A 267 -0.82 -3.16 22.70
N VAL A 268 0.39 -2.94 23.20
CA VAL A 268 0.66 -2.66 24.61
C VAL A 268 1.67 -1.51 24.67
N THR A 269 1.25 -0.38 25.19
CA THR A 269 2.04 0.85 25.21
C THR A 269 3.45 0.66 25.75
N GLY A 270 4.45 0.91 24.91
CA GLY A 270 5.86 0.90 25.28
C GLY A 270 6.44 -0.48 25.62
N ALA A 271 5.77 -1.58 25.22
CA ALA A 271 6.17 -2.95 25.55
C ALA A 271 6.37 -3.82 24.28
N ASP A 272 7.46 -3.57 23.54
CA ASP A 272 7.75 -4.27 22.27
C ASP A 272 7.68 -5.80 22.42
N GLY A 273 8.18 -6.40 23.51
CA GLY A 273 8.09 -7.84 23.72
C GLY A 273 6.66 -8.36 23.81
N SER A 274 5.76 -7.61 24.44
CA SER A 274 4.33 -7.92 24.50
C SER A 274 3.66 -7.79 23.14
N ASN A 275 4.02 -6.76 22.38
CA ASN A 275 3.51 -6.54 21.04
C ASN A 275 3.91 -7.68 20.09
N ILE A 276 5.16 -8.15 20.17
CA ILE A 276 5.66 -9.31 19.41
C ILE A 276 4.90 -10.58 19.80
N GLU A 277 4.63 -10.82 21.09
CA GLU A 277 3.85 -11.96 21.57
C GLU A 277 2.42 -11.96 21.00
N ILE A 278 1.73 -10.80 21.07
CA ILE A 278 0.38 -10.63 20.54
C ILE A 278 0.37 -10.85 19.01
N LEU A 279 1.33 -10.30 18.33
CA LEU A 279 1.47 -10.46 16.88
C LEU A 279 1.74 -11.92 16.50
N SER A 280 2.57 -12.65 17.31
CA SER A 280 2.82 -14.08 17.13
C SER A 280 1.55 -14.90 17.31
N TRP A 281 0.78 -14.64 18.37
CA TRP A 281 -0.52 -15.28 18.57
C TRP A 281 -1.43 -15.11 17.36
N PHE A 282 -1.59 -13.87 16.86
CA PHE A 282 -2.48 -13.59 15.73
C PHE A 282 -1.99 -14.27 14.44
N ASN A 283 -0.68 -14.24 14.19
CA ASN A 283 -0.08 -14.94 13.07
C ASN A 283 -0.37 -16.45 13.11
N ASP A 284 -0.13 -17.08 14.27
CA ASP A 284 -0.32 -18.53 14.44
C ASP A 284 -1.78 -18.93 14.18
N VAL A 285 -2.74 -18.20 14.77
CA VAL A 285 -4.18 -18.45 14.60
C VAL A 285 -4.61 -18.32 13.13
N VAL A 286 -4.15 -17.30 12.44
CA VAL A 286 -4.48 -17.10 11.03
C VAL A 286 -3.84 -18.18 10.16
N LYS A 287 -2.53 -18.45 10.36
CA LYS A 287 -1.76 -19.38 9.53
C LYS A 287 -2.15 -20.85 9.74
N GLU A 288 -2.65 -21.22 10.91
CA GLU A 288 -3.16 -22.58 11.17
C GLU A 288 -4.30 -22.96 10.20
N LYS A 289 -5.19 -22.01 9.89
CA LYS A 289 -6.35 -22.25 9.05
C LYS A 289 -6.18 -21.75 7.60
N TYR A 290 -5.43 -20.66 7.42
CA TYR A 290 -5.22 -19.98 6.15
C TYR A 290 -3.72 -19.74 5.91
N PRO A 291 -2.94 -20.79 5.59
CA PRO A 291 -1.49 -20.70 5.48
C PRO A 291 -1.00 -19.71 4.41
N ASP A 292 -1.82 -19.47 3.39
CA ASP A 292 -1.50 -18.56 2.28
C ASP A 292 -1.99 -17.10 2.52
N ALA A 293 -2.66 -16.82 3.65
CA ALA A 293 -3.06 -15.48 4.01
C ALA A 293 -1.82 -14.61 4.23
N TYR A 294 -1.77 -13.44 3.61
CA TYR A 294 -0.65 -12.51 3.74
C TYR A 294 -0.88 -11.56 4.92
N LEU A 295 0.06 -11.53 5.84
CA LEU A 295 0.02 -10.66 7.00
C LEU A 295 1.18 -9.67 6.94
N VAL A 296 0.86 -8.38 6.89
CA VAL A 296 1.83 -7.29 6.97
C VAL A 296 1.48 -6.36 8.13
N ALA A 297 2.44 -6.09 9.02
CA ALA A 297 2.19 -5.24 10.19
C ALA A 297 2.87 -3.88 10.07
N GLU A 298 2.17 -2.87 10.58
CA GLU A 298 2.74 -1.55 10.78
C GLU A 298 3.41 -1.46 12.16
N VAL A 299 4.73 -1.33 12.13
CA VAL A 299 5.56 -1.04 13.30
C VAL A 299 6.29 0.26 13.05
N PHE A 300 5.60 1.38 13.27
CA PHE A 300 6.15 2.73 13.00
C PHE A 300 7.27 3.06 13.97
N SER A 301 8.51 2.73 13.61
CA SER A 301 9.72 2.90 14.42
C SER A 301 10.99 2.89 13.57
N ASP A 302 12.14 3.09 14.25
CA ASP A 302 13.46 2.86 13.65
C ASP A 302 13.68 1.35 13.41
N MET A 303 14.51 1.01 12.41
CA MET A 303 14.80 -0.38 12.04
C MET A 303 15.23 -1.25 13.23
N ALA A 304 16.09 -0.75 14.10
CA ALA A 304 16.56 -1.49 15.28
C ALA A 304 15.45 -1.92 16.26
N VAL A 305 14.23 -1.37 16.08
CA VAL A 305 13.03 -1.76 16.82
C VAL A 305 12.19 -2.69 15.97
N TYR A 306 11.76 -2.24 14.74
CA TYR A 306 10.81 -3.02 13.97
C TYR A 306 11.38 -4.35 13.45
N GLU A 307 12.69 -4.48 13.19
CA GLU A 307 13.32 -5.75 12.78
C GLU A 307 12.99 -6.91 13.73
N LYS A 308 12.86 -6.64 15.03
CA LYS A 308 12.58 -7.64 16.07
C LYS A 308 11.17 -8.19 15.99
N TYR A 309 10.24 -7.47 15.37
CA TYR A 309 8.87 -7.93 15.24
C TYR A 309 8.74 -9.10 14.26
N TYR A 310 9.77 -9.35 13.44
CA TYR A 310 9.86 -10.59 12.66
C TYR A 310 10.01 -11.86 13.55
N ASP A 311 10.43 -11.73 14.83
CA ASP A 311 10.40 -12.83 15.82
C ASP A 311 8.97 -13.37 16.06
N SER A 312 7.93 -12.61 15.71
CA SER A 312 6.54 -13.04 15.76
C SER A 312 6.16 -14.09 14.72
N GLY A 313 7.00 -14.31 13.71
CA GLY A 313 6.70 -15.19 12.58
C GLY A 313 5.84 -14.56 11.49
N ILE A 314 5.47 -13.28 11.61
CA ILE A 314 4.68 -12.57 10.58
C ILE A 314 5.39 -12.55 9.23
N ASP A 315 4.62 -12.55 8.13
CA ASP A 315 5.20 -12.53 6.79
C ASP A 315 6.01 -11.25 6.54
N SER A 316 5.44 -10.08 6.86
CA SER A 316 6.02 -8.80 6.49
C SER A 316 5.87 -7.72 7.55
N LEU A 317 6.83 -6.82 7.54
CA LEU A 317 6.78 -5.52 8.21
C LEU A 317 7.05 -4.43 7.18
N PHE A 318 6.34 -3.29 7.27
CA PHE A 318 6.64 -2.16 6.41
C PHE A 318 8.05 -1.62 6.65
N ASP A 319 8.85 -1.50 5.59
CA ASP A 319 10.24 -1.03 5.67
C ASP A 319 10.31 0.50 5.70
N PHE A 320 10.19 1.06 6.91
CA PHE A 320 10.23 2.50 7.15
C PHE A 320 11.59 3.16 6.86
N ASP A 321 12.69 2.40 6.81
CA ASP A 321 14.03 2.95 6.59
C ASP A 321 14.17 3.57 5.19
N PHE A 322 13.45 3.04 4.21
CA PHE A 322 13.46 3.54 2.83
C PHE A 322 12.38 4.58 2.54
N ALA A 323 11.33 4.60 3.35
CA ALA A 323 10.13 5.40 3.13
C ALA A 323 10.28 6.88 3.54
N ASN A 324 9.30 7.71 3.11
CA ASN A 324 9.14 9.09 3.53
C ASN A 324 10.22 10.05 2.97
N LYS A 325 10.01 11.35 3.21
CA LYS A 325 10.90 12.46 2.79
C LYS A 325 12.31 12.40 3.38
N ASP A 326 12.48 11.71 4.50
CA ASP A 326 13.72 11.57 5.27
C ASP A 326 14.29 10.15 5.19
N GLY A 327 13.66 9.24 4.45
CA GLY A 327 14.15 7.89 4.21
C GLY A 327 15.27 7.81 3.19
N ILE A 328 15.81 6.62 3.00
CA ILE A 328 16.98 6.38 2.15
C ILE A 328 16.69 6.75 0.70
N ILE A 329 15.53 6.37 0.15
CA ILE A 329 15.15 6.69 -1.23
C ILE A 329 15.20 8.21 -1.45
N ALA A 330 14.51 8.98 -0.62
CA ALA A 330 14.47 10.43 -0.78
C ALA A 330 15.83 11.09 -0.62
N LYS A 331 16.65 10.64 0.33
CA LYS A 331 18.02 11.15 0.56
C LYS A 331 18.93 10.90 -0.64
N VAL A 332 18.86 9.71 -1.23
CA VAL A 332 19.67 9.34 -2.39
C VAL A 332 19.23 10.11 -3.63
N VAL A 333 17.93 10.20 -3.89
CA VAL A 333 17.38 10.93 -5.05
C VAL A 333 17.67 12.43 -4.97
N LYS A 334 17.66 13.02 -3.77
CA LYS A 334 18.08 14.42 -3.53
C LYS A 334 19.61 14.63 -3.62
N GLY A 335 20.40 13.56 -3.71
CA GLY A 335 21.86 13.63 -3.70
C GLY A 335 22.47 13.92 -2.31
N ASN A 336 21.69 13.83 -1.24
CA ASN A 336 22.15 14.03 0.14
C ASN A 336 22.94 12.80 0.65
N THR A 337 22.74 11.65 0.03
CA THR A 337 23.40 10.38 0.35
C THR A 337 23.90 9.73 -0.95
N PRO A 338 25.08 9.09 -0.97
CA PRO A 338 25.56 8.39 -2.16
C PRO A 338 24.66 7.25 -2.58
N ALA A 339 24.51 7.01 -3.89
CA ALA A 339 23.71 5.89 -4.42
C ALA A 339 24.18 4.51 -3.92
N SER A 340 25.49 4.35 -3.65
CA SER A 340 26.03 3.13 -3.09
C SER A 340 25.48 2.79 -1.69
N PHE A 341 25.00 3.79 -0.96
CA PHE A 341 24.39 3.55 0.36
C PHE A 341 23.06 2.77 0.23
N TYR A 342 22.27 3.06 -0.81
CA TYR A 342 21.04 2.33 -1.08
C TYR A 342 21.31 0.83 -1.32
N SER A 343 22.25 0.49 -2.22
CA SER A 343 22.58 -0.92 -2.48
C SER A 343 23.20 -1.64 -1.28
N GLN A 344 24.07 -0.96 -0.54
CA GLN A 344 24.64 -1.51 0.69
C GLN A 344 23.55 -1.80 1.74
N ARG A 345 22.58 -0.88 1.89
CA ARG A 345 21.52 -1.08 2.86
C ARG A 345 20.59 -2.23 2.48
N LEU A 346 20.28 -2.41 1.20
CA LEU A 346 19.51 -3.57 0.72
C LEU A 346 20.21 -4.91 1.04
N GLN A 347 21.53 -4.97 0.96
CA GLN A 347 22.31 -6.16 1.34
C GLN A 347 22.31 -6.38 2.86
N GLU A 348 22.38 -5.30 3.66
CA GLU A 348 22.38 -5.38 5.11
C GLU A 348 21.05 -5.90 5.65
N ILE A 349 19.90 -5.39 5.15
CA ILE A 349 18.58 -5.77 5.64
C ILE A 349 18.26 -7.24 5.42
N GLU A 350 18.73 -7.84 4.34
CA GLU A 350 18.56 -9.28 4.10
C GLU A 350 19.14 -10.10 5.25
N GLY A 351 20.36 -9.76 5.70
CA GLY A 351 21.00 -10.41 6.83
C GLY A 351 20.31 -10.13 8.16
N ILE A 352 19.80 -8.91 8.35
CA ILE A 352 19.11 -8.47 9.56
C ILE A 352 17.77 -9.20 9.71
N PHE A 353 16.89 -9.10 8.70
CA PHE A 353 15.54 -9.68 8.78
C PHE A 353 15.56 -11.20 8.81
N SER A 354 16.41 -11.84 8.00
CA SER A 354 16.57 -13.31 8.01
C SER A 354 17.12 -13.87 9.31
N ALA A 355 17.79 -13.06 10.12
CA ALA A 355 18.22 -13.47 11.46
C ALA A 355 17.05 -13.63 12.45
N HIS A 356 15.94 -12.92 12.24
CA HIS A 356 14.72 -12.99 13.04
C HIS A 356 13.71 -13.99 12.44
N ASN A 357 13.45 -13.89 11.14
CA ASN A 357 12.55 -14.80 10.42
C ASN A 357 13.16 -15.18 9.07
N LYS A 358 13.45 -16.47 8.84
CA LYS A 358 14.06 -16.95 7.59
C LYS A 358 13.11 -16.86 6.39
N ASP A 359 11.81 -16.89 6.67
CA ASP A 359 10.76 -16.88 5.67
C ASP A 359 10.13 -15.48 5.53
N TYR A 360 10.80 -14.44 6.04
CA TYR A 360 10.34 -13.07 5.94
C TYR A 360 10.14 -12.64 4.48
N ILE A 361 9.17 -11.79 4.27
CA ILE A 361 8.95 -11.07 3.01
C ILE A 361 9.08 -9.58 3.33
N ASP A 362 10.03 -8.89 2.74
CA ASP A 362 10.13 -7.44 2.93
C ASP A 362 8.87 -6.74 2.37
N ALA A 363 8.47 -5.63 2.96
CA ALA A 363 7.35 -4.82 2.49
C ALA A 363 7.79 -3.38 2.19
N PRO A 364 8.56 -3.17 1.10
CA PRO A 364 9.00 -1.85 0.72
C PRO A 364 7.82 -0.98 0.26
N PHE A 365 7.80 0.25 0.74
CA PHE A 365 6.89 1.30 0.33
C PHE A 365 7.61 2.65 0.32
N TYR A 366 7.13 3.60 -0.45
CA TYR A 366 7.75 4.92 -0.49
C TYR A 366 6.93 5.96 0.29
N THR A 367 5.63 5.98 0.07
CA THR A 367 4.67 6.75 0.86
C THR A 367 3.43 5.92 1.17
N ASN A 368 2.66 6.36 2.16
CA ASN A 368 1.35 5.82 2.51
C ASN A 368 0.39 6.95 2.91
N HIS A 369 -0.78 6.60 3.39
CA HIS A 369 -1.83 7.52 3.80
C HIS A 369 -1.46 8.42 5.01
N ASP A 370 -0.43 8.08 5.79
CA ASP A 370 0.06 8.85 6.96
C ASP A 370 1.22 9.77 6.65
N MET A 371 1.78 9.66 5.45
CA MET A 371 2.93 10.44 5.01
C MET A 371 2.55 11.50 3.99
N GLY A 372 3.32 12.57 3.91
CA GLY A 372 3.22 13.50 2.78
C GLY A 372 3.53 12.76 1.47
N ARG A 373 2.75 13.02 0.42
CA ARG A 373 2.91 12.37 -0.89
C ARG A 373 4.24 12.73 -1.55
N SER A 374 4.87 11.75 -2.19
CA SER A 374 6.26 11.78 -2.67
C SER A 374 6.60 12.90 -3.65
N ALA A 375 5.69 13.29 -4.54
CA ALA A 375 5.93 14.37 -5.48
C ALA A 375 6.15 15.74 -4.81
N GLY A 376 5.69 15.90 -3.57
CA GLY A 376 5.95 17.08 -2.74
C GLY A 376 7.37 17.15 -2.17
N TYR A 377 8.16 16.07 -2.24
CA TYR A 377 9.52 16.03 -1.70
C TYR A 377 10.55 16.69 -2.60
N TYR A 378 10.23 16.91 -3.87
CA TYR A 378 11.12 17.41 -4.90
C TYR A 378 10.65 18.75 -5.46
N ALA A 379 11.58 19.63 -5.82
CA ALA A 379 11.29 20.95 -6.35
C ALA A 379 12.17 21.27 -7.57
N GLY A 380 11.73 22.24 -8.37
CA GLY A 380 12.46 22.72 -9.55
C GLY A 380 12.27 21.83 -10.79
N GLU A 381 13.03 22.11 -11.84
CA GLU A 381 12.89 21.48 -13.17
C GLU A 381 13.16 19.95 -13.17
N GLY A 382 14.02 19.46 -12.27
CA GLY A 382 14.32 18.03 -12.16
C GLY A 382 13.33 17.20 -11.35
N SER A 383 12.28 17.81 -10.81
CA SER A 383 11.40 17.18 -9.82
C SER A 383 10.60 15.99 -10.38
N GLU A 384 10.24 16.01 -11.65
CA GLU A 384 9.55 14.91 -12.30
C GLU A 384 10.46 13.67 -12.44
N ALA A 385 11.69 13.87 -12.91
CA ALA A 385 12.69 12.80 -13.00
C ALA A 385 13.03 12.22 -11.63
N GLN A 386 13.06 13.06 -10.59
CA GLN A 386 13.27 12.63 -9.21
C GLN A 386 12.09 11.80 -8.68
N THR A 387 10.85 12.20 -8.96
CA THR A 387 9.64 11.45 -8.59
C THR A 387 9.65 10.05 -9.24
N LYS A 388 9.92 9.99 -10.54
CA LYS A 388 10.06 8.73 -11.28
C LYS A 388 11.15 7.81 -10.72
N LEU A 389 12.34 8.37 -10.49
CA LEU A 389 13.46 7.62 -9.96
C LEU A 389 13.16 7.04 -8.57
N ALA A 390 12.51 7.83 -7.70
CA ALA A 390 12.15 7.39 -6.36
C ALA A 390 11.17 6.22 -6.38
N GLY A 391 10.11 6.30 -7.20
CA GLY A 391 9.17 5.20 -7.38
C GLY A 391 9.82 3.94 -7.94
N ALA A 392 10.71 4.10 -8.93
CA ALA A 392 11.48 2.96 -9.45
C ALA A 392 12.39 2.33 -8.40
N MET A 393 13.04 3.13 -7.54
CA MET A 393 13.86 2.59 -6.46
C MET A 393 13.03 1.74 -5.51
N ASN A 394 11.83 2.18 -5.12
CA ASN A 394 10.91 1.40 -4.31
C ASN A 394 10.51 0.08 -5.01
N LEU A 395 10.10 0.17 -6.28
CA LEU A 395 9.63 -0.99 -7.05
C LEU A 395 10.74 -1.98 -7.43
N MET A 396 12.01 -1.61 -7.33
CA MET A 396 13.15 -2.51 -7.58
C MET A 396 13.69 -3.15 -6.30
N MET A 397 13.09 -2.94 -5.14
CA MET A 397 13.40 -3.66 -3.90
C MET A 397 12.78 -5.06 -3.93
N SER A 398 13.37 -6.02 -3.22
CA SER A 398 12.78 -7.34 -3.02
C SER A 398 11.55 -7.29 -2.11
N GLY A 399 10.81 -8.40 -2.01
CA GLY A 399 9.62 -8.51 -1.17
C GLY A 399 8.31 -8.14 -1.88
N SER A 400 7.34 -7.68 -1.14
CA SER A 400 6.04 -7.20 -1.61
C SER A 400 6.02 -5.67 -1.58
N ALA A 401 6.12 -5.04 -2.75
CA ALA A 401 6.17 -3.59 -2.85
C ALA A 401 4.77 -2.97 -2.82
N PHE A 402 4.67 -1.82 -2.14
CA PHE A 402 3.42 -1.07 -2.02
C PHE A 402 3.50 0.26 -2.75
N ILE A 403 2.41 0.63 -3.42
CA ILE A 403 2.19 1.92 -4.09
C ILE A 403 0.93 2.53 -3.46
N TYR A 404 1.04 3.71 -2.87
CA TYR A 404 -0.12 4.45 -2.40
C TYR A 404 -0.84 5.11 -3.59
N TYR A 405 -2.17 4.98 -3.70
CA TYR A 405 -2.95 5.48 -4.85
C TYR A 405 -2.59 6.93 -5.19
N GLY A 406 -2.39 7.20 -6.46
CA GLY A 406 -1.99 8.50 -6.98
C GLY A 406 -0.49 8.80 -6.87
N GLU A 407 0.33 7.93 -6.26
CA GLU A 407 1.78 8.04 -6.29
C GLU A 407 2.31 7.88 -7.73
N GLU A 408 1.70 7.00 -8.49
CA GLU A 408 1.97 6.77 -9.92
C GLU A 408 1.60 7.95 -10.84
N LEU A 409 0.75 8.85 -10.36
CA LEU A 409 0.46 10.12 -11.04
C LEU A 409 1.34 11.28 -10.55
N GLY A 410 2.13 11.05 -9.51
CA GLY A 410 2.87 12.10 -8.81
C GLY A 410 1.94 13.10 -8.12
N MET A 411 0.86 12.63 -7.52
CA MET A 411 -0.03 13.48 -6.71
C MET A 411 0.70 14.08 -5.52
N LYS A 412 0.24 15.26 -5.10
CA LYS A 412 0.71 15.99 -3.91
C LYS A 412 -0.31 15.90 -2.79
N GLY A 413 0.12 16.22 -1.61
CA GLY A 413 -0.69 16.33 -0.39
C GLY A 413 0.20 16.16 0.83
N SER A 414 0.16 17.10 1.76
CA SER A 414 0.98 17.09 2.97
C SER A 414 0.39 17.99 4.05
N GLY A 415 0.93 17.93 5.26
CA GLY A 415 0.43 18.67 6.41
C GLY A 415 -0.72 17.94 7.07
N LYS A 416 -1.95 18.38 6.82
CA LYS A 416 -3.14 17.71 7.35
C LYS A 416 -3.31 16.30 6.76
N ASP A 417 -3.95 15.43 7.51
CA ASP A 417 -4.23 14.06 7.07
C ASP A 417 -5.14 14.01 5.85
N GLU A 418 -6.12 14.91 5.80
CA GLU A 418 -7.04 15.08 4.69
C GLU A 418 -6.31 15.37 3.37
N ASN A 419 -5.26 16.17 3.41
CA ASN A 419 -4.46 16.49 2.23
C ASN A 419 -3.71 15.27 1.66
N LYS A 420 -3.27 14.37 2.55
CA LYS A 420 -2.60 13.12 2.16
C LYS A 420 -3.58 12.16 1.47
N ARG A 421 -4.88 12.27 1.82
CA ARG A 421 -5.99 11.45 1.35
C ARG A 421 -6.86 12.15 0.28
N ALA A 422 -6.24 13.07 -0.48
CA ALA A 422 -6.88 13.79 -1.57
C ALA A 422 -7.50 12.85 -2.60
N PRO A 423 -8.57 13.27 -3.30
CA PRO A 423 -9.22 12.48 -4.35
C PRO A 423 -8.25 12.04 -5.43
N MET A 424 -8.41 10.80 -5.89
CA MET A 424 -7.65 10.28 -7.02
C MET A 424 -7.81 11.17 -8.25
N TYR A 425 -6.71 11.60 -8.83
CA TYR A 425 -6.69 12.61 -9.89
C TYR A 425 -6.86 11.95 -11.27
N PHE A 426 -8.03 11.32 -11.50
CA PHE A 426 -8.33 10.70 -12.79
C PHE A 426 -8.51 11.74 -13.90
N SER A 427 -9.18 12.85 -13.62
CA SER A 427 -9.45 13.94 -14.57
C SER A 427 -9.09 15.31 -13.95
N SER A 428 -8.69 16.27 -14.79
CA SER A 428 -8.54 17.68 -14.41
C SER A 428 -9.89 18.40 -14.29
N ASP A 429 -10.98 17.80 -14.80
CA ASP A 429 -12.35 18.28 -14.59
C ASP A 429 -12.92 17.66 -13.31
N PRO A 430 -13.12 18.42 -12.22
CA PRO A 430 -13.66 17.89 -10.97
C PRO A 430 -15.13 17.44 -11.07
N SER A 431 -15.81 17.78 -12.19
CA SER A 431 -17.18 17.34 -12.47
C SER A 431 -17.27 16.10 -13.36
N ALA A 432 -16.11 15.55 -13.77
CA ALA A 432 -16.07 14.31 -14.54
C ALA A 432 -16.66 13.13 -13.74
N GLU A 433 -17.21 12.14 -14.46
CA GLU A 433 -17.82 10.96 -13.82
C GLU A 433 -16.84 10.27 -12.85
N GLY A 434 -17.32 10.00 -11.65
CA GLY A 434 -16.59 9.27 -10.62
C GLY A 434 -15.54 10.04 -9.86
N MET A 435 -15.39 11.35 -10.10
CA MET A 435 -14.50 12.20 -9.32
C MET A 435 -15.05 12.40 -7.90
N CYS A 436 -14.27 12.03 -6.89
CA CYS A 436 -14.62 12.24 -5.48
C CYS A 436 -14.37 13.68 -5.05
N ARG A 437 -15.08 14.14 -4.00
CA ARG A 437 -14.85 15.45 -3.38
C ARG A 437 -13.66 15.44 -2.39
N GLY A 438 -13.30 14.26 -1.88
CA GLY A 438 -12.31 14.12 -0.82
C GLY A 438 -12.81 14.54 0.57
N PRO A 439 -11.93 14.43 1.59
CA PRO A 439 -12.25 14.82 2.96
C PRO A 439 -12.63 16.31 3.09
N SER A 440 -13.59 16.62 3.96
CA SER A 440 -14.18 17.97 4.06
C SER A 440 -13.20 19.07 4.48
N ASP A 441 -12.18 18.71 5.26
CA ASP A 441 -11.20 19.66 5.80
C ASP A 441 -9.90 19.75 4.97
N MET A 442 -9.90 19.13 3.78
CA MET A 442 -8.79 19.19 2.85
C MET A 442 -8.54 20.64 2.38
N ASP A 443 -7.26 21.02 2.29
CA ASP A 443 -6.88 22.31 1.74
C ASP A 443 -6.99 22.31 0.20
N ASP A 444 -7.21 23.47 -0.40
CA ASP A 444 -7.04 23.67 -1.84
C ASP A 444 -5.54 23.67 -2.20
N PHE A 445 -5.13 22.80 -3.11
CA PHE A 445 -3.78 22.82 -3.69
C PHE A 445 -3.78 22.25 -5.11
N GLU A 446 -2.91 22.81 -5.93
CA GLU A 446 -2.74 22.35 -7.31
C GLU A 446 -1.88 21.09 -7.36
N MET A 447 -2.27 20.11 -8.19
CA MET A 447 -1.44 18.96 -8.53
C MET A 447 -0.24 19.42 -9.37
N LYS A 448 0.88 18.71 -9.24
CA LYS A 448 2.15 19.11 -9.86
C LYS A 448 2.29 18.61 -11.29
N PHE A 449 1.76 17.44 -11.52
CA PHE A 449 1.73 16.77 -12.81
C PHE A 449 0.28 16.60 -13.26
N GLY A 450 0.05 16.26 -14.50
CA GLY A 450 -1.28 16.10 -15.06
C GLY A 450 -2.11 14.99 -14.42
N SER A 451 -3.42 15.01 -14.69
CA SER A 451 -4.35 13.93 -14.35
C SER A 451 -3.99 12.61 -15.08
N TYR A 452 -4.63 11.51 -14.69
CA TYR A 452 -4.50 10.25 -15.42
C TYR A 452 -4.83 10.40 -16.91
N GLU A 453 -5.93 11.09 -17.23
CA GLU A 453 -6.34 11.33 -18.62
C GLU A 453 -5.27 12.05 -19.46
N GLU A 454 -4.50 12.95 -18.83
CA GLU A 454 -3.42 13.68 -19.48
C GLU A 454 -2.13 12.87 -19.56
N GLN A 455 -1.89 11.95 -18.60
CA GLN A 455 -0.65 11.19 -18.48
C GLN A 455 -0.69 9.83 -19.22
N LYS A 456 -1.86 9.22 -19.38
CA LYS A 456 -1.99 7.83 -19.87
C LYS A 456 -1.39 7.60 -21.26
N ASP A 457 -1.45 8.61 -22.12
CA ASP A 457 -0.96 8.54 -23.50
C ASP A 457 0.40 9.25 -23.69
N ASP A 458 0.94 9.89 -22.67
CA ASP A 458 2.28 10.49 -22.70
C ASP A 458 3.35 9.49 -22.25
N PRO A 459 4.18 8.96 -23.17
CA PRO A 459 5.20 7.96 -22.83
C PRO A 459 6.27 8.48 -21.87
N SER A 460 6.34 9.81 -21.68
CA SER A 460 7.27 10.47 -20.76
C SER A 460 6.67 10.78 -19.40
N SER A 461 5.38 10.52 -19.16
CA SER A 461 4.69 10.84 -17.92
C SER A 461 5.18 10.03 -16.71
N VAL A 462 4.81 10.49 -15.50
CA VAL A 462 5.07 9.75 -14.26
C VAL A 462 4.33 8.40 -14.28
N TYR A 463 3.05 8.41 -14.71
CA TYR A 463 2.23 7.22 -14.85
C TYR A 463 2.89 6.14 -15.71
N GLN A 464 3.29 6.49 -16.94
CA GLN A 464 3.92 5.53 -17.85
C GLN A 464 5.26 4.99 -17.33
N TYR A 465 5.94 5.78 -16.51
CA TYR A 465 7.18 5.32 -15.89
C TYR A 465 6.91 4.30 -14.77
N TYR A 466 5.94 4.55 -13.89
CA TYR A 466 5.52 3.59 -12.86
C TYR A 466 5.01 2.30 -13.48
N LYS A 467 4.14 2.40 -14.48
CA LYS A 467 3.63 1.26 -15.24
C LYS A 467 4.75 0.38 -15.78
N LYS A 468 5.78 0.98 -16.39
CA LYS A 468 6.97 0.24 -16.85
C LYS A 468 7.75 -0.40 -15.71
N ALA A 469 7.88 0.28 -14.58
CA ALA A 469 8.58 -0.28 -13.42
C ALA A 469 7.84 -1.49 -12.84
N VAL A 470 6.52 -1.42 -12.72
CA VAL A 470 5.68 -2.56 -12.30
C VAL A 470 5.76 -3.70 -13.31
N TYR A 471 5.68 -3.39 -14.62
CA TYR A 471 5.84 -4.39 -15.66
C TYR A 471 7.17 -5.17 -15.53
N TYR A 472 8.30 -4.48 -15.36
CA TYR A 472 9.60 -5.15 -15.20
C TYR A 472 9.67 -5.95 -13.90
N ARG A 473 9.07 -5.46 -12.81
CA ARG A 473 8.97 -6.19 -11.56
C ARG A 473 8.18 -7.48 -11.71
N ASN A 474 7.10 -7.47 -12.48
CA ASN A 474 6.29 -8.66 -12.78
C ASN A 474 7.01 -9.61 -13.74
N LEU A 475 7.71 -9.07 -14.75
CA LEU A 475 8.43 -9.85 -15.76
C LEU A 475 9.64 -10.60 -15.19
N TYR A 476 10.31 -10.01 -14.20
CA TYR A 476 11.52 -10.57 -13.59
C TYR A 476 11.26 -10.93 -12.12
N PRO A 477 10.85 -12.18 -11.83
CA PRO A 477 10.60 -12.63 -10.46
C PRO A 477 11.80 -12.42 -9.51
N GLU A 478 13.02 -12.34 -10.06
CA GLU A 478 14.24 -12.08 -9.32
C GLU A 478 14.24 -10.71 -8.64
N ILE A 479 13.48 -9.73 -9.15
CA ILE A 479 13.35 -8.42 -8.49
C ILE A 479 12.61 -8.58 -7.16
N ARG A 480 11.56 -9.38 -7.11
CA ARG A 480 10.73 -9.53 -5.91
C ARG A 480 11.19 -10.67 -4.97
N LYS A 481 11.90 -11.69 -5.52
CA LYS A 481 12.32 -12.90 -4.77
C LYS A 481 13.83 -13.09 -4.70
N GLY A 482 14.58 -12.28 -5.39
CA GLY A 482 16.04 -12.38 -5.44
C GLY A 482 16.71 -11.59 -4.33
N THR A 483 18.03 -11.79 -4.24
CA THR A 483 18.91 -11.08 -3.32
C THR A 483 19.73 -10.03 -4.06
N VAL A 484 20.12 -8.98 -3.36
CA VAL A 484 20.96 -7.91 -3.94
C VAL A 484 22.44 -8.25 -3.72
N ASN A 485 23.16 -8.44 -4.81
CA ASN A 485 24.60 -8.71 -4.77
C ASN A 485 25.40 -7.66 -5.56
N ASP A 486 26.64 -7.44 -5.16
CA ASP A 486 27.56 -6.65 -5.94
C ASP A 486 27.82 -7.32 -7.29
N LEU A 487 27.90 -6.51 -8.34
CA LEU A 487 28.37 -7.03 -9.63
C LEU A 487 29.84 -7.45 -9.50
N PRO A 488 30.21 -8.64 -9.97
CA PRO A 488 31.61 -9.01 -10.00
C PRO A 488 32.41 -7.97 -10.82
N GLU A 489 33.59 -7.61 -10.32
CA GLU A 489 34.52 -6.68 -10.99
C GLU A 489 34.97 -7.17 -12.38
#